data_b0fa93dabded8875678887640bba32b8
#
_entry.id   b0fa93dabded8875678887640bba32b8
#
_cell.length_a   1.000
_cell.length_b   1.000
_cell.length_c   1.000
_cell.angle_alpha   90.00
_cell.angle_beta   90.00
_cell.angle_gamma   90.00
#
_symmetry.space_group_name_H-M   'P 1'
#
loop_
_entity.id
_entity.type
_entity.pdbx_description
1 polymer ?
#
loop_
_entity_poly.entity_id
_entity_poly.type
_entity_poly.pdbx_seq_one_letter_code
_entity_poly.pdbx_strand_id
1 'polypeptide(L)'
;EYAAVALQVSVKGVNRCKDRASSRARINENIARIAEYTNTACSFLKFFYGIDVKLVGLPEYAVTGFPMKESPAEWRDRACLEQNGPEYEALGALAAKNRIFLAGNVYEIDPHFPELYFQTCFIIGPTGNVILRYRRLTSCFEPTPHDVWDKYLDIYGEEGVFPVAKTEIGNLGTIASEEILYPEMTRCLTMRGAEVILHPTSEPGSAELTIKEVCRRARAIEN
;
A
#
# COMPACT_ATOMS: atom_id res chain seq x y z
N GLU A 1 -2.20 23.50 -5.08
CA GLU A 1 -3.29 22.52 -5.30
C GLU A 1 -2.86 21.47 -6.33
N TYR A 2 -3.30 20.22 -6.16
CA TYR A 2 -3.05 19.12 -7.07
C TYR A 2 -4.23 18.13 -7.04
N ALA A 3 -4.39 17.31 -8.08
CA ALA A 3 -5.35 16.23 -8.07
C ALA A 3 -4.78 14.98 -7.40
N ALA A 4 -5.58 14.36 -6.54
CA ALA A 4 -5.34 13.04 -6.01
C ALA A 4 -6.43 12.08 -6.49
N VAL A 5 -6.06 10.86 -6.84
CA VAL A 5 -6.96 9.81 -7.33
C VAL A 5 -6.95 8.64 -6.36
N ALA A 6 -8.10 8.32 -5.79
CA ALA A 6 -8.32 7.05 -5.11
C ALA A 6 -8.80 6.03 -6.16
N LEU A 7 -7.92 5.14 -6.57
CA LEU A 7 -8.24 4.16 -7.61
C LEU A 7 -9.01 2.99 -7.00
N GLN A 8 -10.20 2.72 -7.53
CA GLN A 8 -10.99 1.56 -7.13
C GLN A 8 -11.00 0.55 -8.27
N VAL A 9 -10.45 -0.63 -8.04
CA VAL A 9 -10.33 -1.70 -9.02
C VAL A 9 -10.80 -3.03 -8.46
N SER A 10 -11.32 -3.89 -9.33
CA SER A 10 -11.61 -5.27 -8.94
C SER A 10 -10.31 -6.04 -8.78
N VAL A 11 -10.12 -6.67 -7.64
CA VAL A 11 -8.94 -7.49 -7.35
C VAL A 11 -9.12 -8.90 -7.91
N LYS A 12 -8.17 -9.34 -8.74
CA LYS A 12 -8.09 -10.74 -9.19
C LYS A 12 -7.06 -11.46 -8.31
N GLY A 13 -7.53 -12.07 -7.22
CA GLY A 13 -6.65 -12.78 -6.28
C GLY A 13 -5.89 -13.95 -6.91
N VAL A 14 -4.74 -14.27 -6.32
CA VAL A 14 -3.88 -15.39 -6.71
C VAL A 14 -4.29 -16.72 -6.07
N ASN A 15 -5.27 -16.73 -5.18
CA ASN A 15 -5.72 -17.88 -4.40
C ASN A 15 -6.03 -19.13 -5.26
N ARG A 16 -6.54 -18.94 -6.47
CA ARG A 16 -6.89 -20.03 -7.40
C ARG A 16 -5.76 -20.39 -8.37
N CYS A 17 -4.61 -19.75 -8.27
CA CYS A 17 -3.46 -20.08 -9.10
C CYS A 17 -2.85 -21.41 -8.64
N LYS A 18 -2.42 -22.25 -9.60
CA LYS A 18 -1.93 -23.60 -9.30
C LYS A 18 -0.53 -23.60 -8.69
N ASP A 19 0.29 -22.64 -9.07
CA ASP A 19 1.71 -22.54 -8.74
C ASP A 19 2.21 -21.10 -8.72
N ARG A 20 3.46 -20.91 -8.36
CA ARG A 20 4.12 -19.61 -8.33
C ARG A 20 4.12 -18.92 -9.70
N ALA A 21 4.34 -19.66 -10.79
CA ALA A 21 4.40 -19.08 -12.13
C ALA A 21 3.06 -18.46 -12.56
N SER A 22 1.96 -19.20 -12.36
CA SER A 22 0.61 -18.68 -12.62
C SER A 22 0.20 -17.56 -11.69
N SER A 23 0.69 -17.55 -10.44
CA SER A 23 0.49 -16.45 -9.51
C SER A 23 1.21 -15.19 -9.98
N ARG A 24 2.48 -15.30 -10.41
CA ARG A 24 3.22 -14.16 -10.97
C ARG A 24 2.59 -13.61 -12.24
N ALA A 25 2.12 -14.47 -13.14
CA ALA A 25 1.36 -14.04 -14.31
C ALA A 25 0.12 -13.23 -13.90
N ARG A 26 -0.64 -13.69 -12.91
CA ARG A 26 -1.82 -12.98 -12.39
C ARG A 26 -1.46 -11.64 -11.74
N ILE A 27 -0.39 -11.57 -10.98
CA ILE A 27 0.13 -10.34 -10.38
C ILE A 27 0.46 -9.33 -11.49
N ASN A 28 1.18 -9.77 -12.53
CA ASN A 28 1.52 -8.91 -13.66
C ASN A 28 0.27 -8.41 -14.42
N GLU A 29 -0.76 -9.25 -14.59
CA GLU A 29 -2.06 -8.81 -15.14
C GLU A 29 -2.71 -7.72 -14.28
N ASN A 30 -2.67 -7.87 -12.96
CA ASN A 30 -3.23 -6.87 -12.04
C ASN A 30 -2.45 -5.54 -12.14
N ILE A 31 -1.11 -5.59 -12.16
CA ILE A 31 -0.26 -4.40 -12.32
C ILE A 31 -0.51 -3.72 -13.67
N ALA A 32 -0.61 -4.48 -14.75
CA ALA A 32 -0.92 -3.94 -16.08
C ALA A 32 -2.28 -3.22 -16.10
N ARG A 33 -3.29 -3.78 -15.45
CA ARG A 33 -4.61 -3.18 -15.32
C ARG A 33 -4.60 -1.93 -14.44
N ILE A 34 -3.87 -1.94 -13.34
CA ILE A 34 -3.64 -0.75 -12.51
C ILE A 34 -2.99 0.35 -13.35
N ALA A 35 -1.99 0.00 -14.17
CA ALA A 35 -1.31 0.94 -15.05
C ALA A 35 -2.26 1.53 -16.10
N GLU A 36 -3.13 0.73 -16.71
CA GLU A 36 -4.14 1.19 -17.65
C GLU A 36 -5.08 2.22 -17.02
N TYR A 37 -5.67 1.90 -15.87
CA TYR A 37 -6.59 2.80 -15.18
C TYR A 37 -5.91 4.07 -14.69
N THR A 38 -4.70 3.96 -14.17
CA THR A 38 -3.91 5.12 -13.74
C THR A 38 -3.60 6.05 -14.91
N ASN A 39 -3.11 5.50 -16.03
CA ASN A 39 -2.84 6.28 -17.24
C ASN A 39 -4.11 6.97 -17.74
N THR A 40 -5.24 6.26 -17.77
CA THR A 40 -6.54 6.81 -18.20
C THR A 40 -6.98 7.94 -17.28
N ALA A 41 -6.92 7.76 -15.96
CA ALA A 41 -7.32 8.80 -15.01
C ALA A 41 -6.43 10.06 -15.13
N CYS A 42 -5.11 9.88 -15.21
CA CYS A 42 -4.18 10.99 -15.39
C CYS A 42 -4.45 11.77 -16.71
N SER A 43 -4.63 11.05 -17.80
CA SER A 43 -4.92 11.65 -19.11
C SER A 43 -6.27 12.36 -19.13
N PHE A 44 -7.30 11.74 -18.54
CA PHE A 44 -8.64 12.30 -18.48
C PHE A 44 -8.67 13.62 -17.70
N LEU A 45 -8.11 13.63 -16.49
CA LEU A 45 -8.08 14.83 -15.66
C LEU A 45 -7.26 15.95 -16.29
N LYS A 46 -6.14 15.61 -16.94
CA LYS A 46 -5.35 16.60 -17.68
C LYS A 46 -6.10 17.18 -18.86
N PHE A 47 -6.74 16.33 -19.67
CA PHE A 47 -7.43 16.75 -20.89
C PHE A 47 -8.69 17.58 -20.59
N PHE A 48 -9.55 17.11 -19.68
CA PHE A 48 -10.85 17.75 -19.44
C PHE A 48 -10.80 18.90 -18.44
N TYR A 49 -9.87 18.85 -17.48
CA TYR A 49 -9.81 19.82 -16.38
C TYR A 49 -8.51 20.62 -16.34
N GLY A 50 -7.52 20.28 -17.15
CA GLY A 50 -6.21 20.94 -17.14
C GLY A 50 -5.39 20.70 -15.87
N ILE A 51 -5.76 19.70 -15.04
CA ILE A 51 -5.16 19.44 -13.74
C ILE A 51 -4.24 18.23 -13.83
N ASP A 52 -3.02 18.38 -13.32
CA ASP A 52 -2.08 17.26 -13.18
C ASP A 52 -2.40 16.44 -11.92
N VAL A 53 -2.53 15.13 -12.10
CA VAL A 53 -2.56 14.20 -10.98
C VAL A 53 -1.16 14.13 -10.38
N LYS A 54 -1.06 14.23 -9.06
CA LYS A 54 0.20 14.11 -8.33
C LYS A 54 0.23 12.91 -7.40
N LEU A 55 -0.92 12.41 -6.97
CA LEU A 55 -1.02 11.31 -6.02
C LEU A 55 -2.06 10.30 -6.49
N VAL A 56 -1.69 9.02 -6.51
CA VAL A 56 -2.61 7.91 -6.78
C VAL A 56 -2.53 6.90 -5.64
N GLY A 57 -3.67 6.63 -5.00
CA GLY A 57 -3.81 5.60 -3.98
C GLY A 57 -4.49 4.36 -4.55
N LEU A 58 -3.88 3.20 -4.34
CA LEU A 58 -4.43 1.89 -4.70
C LEU A 58 -5.26 1.33 -3.54
N PRO A 59 -6.29 0.50 -3.82
CA PRO A 59 -7.00 -0.20 -2.77
C PRO A 59 -6.12 -1.28 -2.13
N GLU A 60 -6.52 -1.73 -0.95
CA GLU A 60 -5.89 -2.86 -0.28
C GLU A 60 -5.94 -4.11 -1.15
N TYR A 61 -4.89 -4.90 -1.12
CA TYR A 61 -4.77 -6.16 -1.85
C TYR A 61 -4.87 -6.07 -3.38
N ALA A 62 -4.73 -4.89 -3.97
CA ALA A 62 -4.96 -4.65 -5.39
C ALA A 62 -4.12 -5.56 -6.31
N VAL A 63 -2.94 -5.99 -5.85
CA VAL A 63 -1.97 -6.75 -6.65
C VAL A 63 -2.16 -8.26 -6.51
N THR A 64 -2.48 -8.75 -5.31
CA THR A 64 -2.42 -10.18 -5.00
C THR A 64 -3.74 -10.80 -4.50
N GLY A 65 -4.65 -10.00 -3.97
CA GLY A 65 -5.67 -10.48 -3.04
C GLY A 65 -5.07 -10.71 -1.66
N PHE A 66 -5.77 -11.46 -0.80
CA PHE A 66 -5.36 -11.78 0.56
C PHE A 66 -5.48 -13.29 0.82
N PRO A 67 -4.73 -13.85 1.80
CA PRO A 67 -4.80 -15.28 2.10
C PRO A 67 -6.17 -15.67 2.67
N MET A 68 -6.75 -16.74 2.20
CA MET A 68 -8.06 -17.25 2.64
C MET A 68 -7.94 -18.58 3.37
N LYS A 69 -7.13 -19.49 2.82
CA LYS A 69 -6.91 -20.85 3.33
C LYS A 69 -5.45 -21.29 3.20
N GLU A 70 -4.65 -20.49 2.53
CA GLU A 70 -3.24 -20.76 2.31
C GLU A 70 -2.49 -20.68 3.65
N SER A 71 -1.58 -21.60 3.87
CA SER A 71 -0.61 -21.48 4.96
C SER A 71 0.31 -20.27 4.73
N PRO A 72 0.95 -19.72 5.78
CA PRO A 72 1.91 -18.64 5.64
C PRO A 72 3.01 -18.93 4.61
N ALA A 73 3.52 -20.17 4.59
CA ALA A 73 4.56 -20.58 3.64
C ALA A 73 4.05 -20.59 2.19
N GLU A 74 2.84 -21.11 1.96
CA GLU A 74 2.21 -21.10 0.63
C GLU A 74 1.92 -19.69 0.15
N TRP A 75 1.40 -18.83 1.02
CA TRP A 75 1.11 -17.43 0.66
C TRP A 75 2.40 -16.68 0.35
N ARG A 76 3.44 -16.87 1.18
CA ARG A 76 4.76 -16.30 0.96
C ARG A 76 5.33 -16.66 -0.41
N ASP A 77 5.26 -17.93 -0.80
CA ASP A 77 5.75 -18.38 -2.11
C ASP A 77 4.94 -17.80 -3.28
N ARG A 78 3.62 -17.77 -3.17
CA ARG A 78 2.72 -17.39 -4.27
C ARG A 78 2.54 -15.89 -4.42
N ALA A 79 2.36 -15.17 -3.32
CA ALA A 79 1.84 -13.81 -3.33
C ALA A 79 2.86 -12.74 -2.91
N CYS A 80 3.84 -13.08 -2.08
CA CYS A 80 4.74 -12.08 -1.54
C CYS A 80 5.73 -11.58 -2.60
N LEU A 81 5.91 -10.28 -2.63
CA LEU A 81 6.83 -9.59 -3.54
C LEU A 81 8.20 -9.44 -2.88
N GLU A 82 9.23 -9.46 -3.69
CA GLU A 82 10.59 -9.14 -3.26
C GLU A 82 10.78 -7.62 -3.23
N GLN A 83 11.49 -7.13 -2.23
CA GLN A 83 11.89 -5.72 -2.20
C GLN A 83 12.72 -5.40 -3.45
N ASN A 84 12.31 -4.37 -4.16
CA ASN A 84 12.96 -3.97 -5.42
C ASN A 84 12.92 -5.07 -6.51
N GLY A 85 11.95 -6.00 -6.42
CA GLY A 85 11.72 -7.01 -7.45
C GLY A 85 10.97 -6.45 -8.67
N PRO A 86 10.74 -7.29 -9.70
CA PRO A 86 10.17 -6.86 -10.98
C PRO A 86 8.78 -6.22 -10.87
N GLU A 87 8.00 -6.58 -9.86
CA GLU A 87 6.69 -6.00 -9.61
C GLU A 87 6.82 -4.54 -9.11
N TYR A 88 7.78 -4.27 -8.22
CA TYR A 88 8.11 -2.91 -7.79
C TYR A 88 8.71 -2.08 -8.93
N GLU A 89 9.53 -2.68 -9.79
CA GLU A 89 10.05 -2.01 -11.00
C GLU A 89 8.90 -1.60 -11.94
N ALA A 90 7.91 -2.48 -12.15
CA ALA A 90 6.75 -2.18 -12.98
C ALA A 90 5.88 -1.05 -12.40
N LEU A 91 5.62 -1.08 -11.09
CA LEU A 91 4.91 -0.01 -10.39
C LEU A 91 5.73 1.30 -10.39
N GLY A 92 7.05 1.21 -10.25
CA GLY A 92 7.97 2.34 -10.34
C GLY A 92 7.95 2.99 -11.73
N ALA A 93 7.99 2.18 -12.79
CA ALA A 93 7.88 2.66 -14.17
C ALA A 93 6.54 3.39 -14.42
N LEU A 94 5.44 2.89 -13.82
CA LEU A 94 4.13 3.56 -13.87
C LEU A 94 4.16 4.93 -13.20
N ALA A 95 4.74 5.00 -11.98
CA ALA A 95 4.86 6.23 -11.23
C ALA A 95 5.71 7.27 -11.97
N ALA A 96 6.87 6.85 -12.48
CA ALA A 96 7.79 7.72 -13.24
C ALA A 96 7.18 8.22 -14.55
N LYS A 97 6.49 7.35 -15.32
CA LYS A 97 5.83 7.72 -16.56
C LYS A 97 4.82 8.85 -16.37
N ASN A 98 4.04 8.80 -15.29
CA ASN A 98 3.00 9.79 -15.01
C ASN A 98 3.47 10.92 -14.10
N ARG A 99 4.71 10.87 -13.57
CA ARG A 99 5.27 11.80 -12.58
C ARG A 99 4.37 11.96 -11.36
N ILE A 100 3.95 10.84 -10.79
CA ILE A 100 3.03 10.75 -9.64
C ILE A 100 3.70 10.08 -8.46
N PHE A 101 3.17 10.36 -7.27
CA PHE A 101 3.32 9.48 -6.12
C PHE A 101 2.29 8.37 -6.22
N LEU A 102 2.74 7.12 -6.16
CA LEU A 102 1.87 5.94 -6.21
C LEU A 102 1.94 5.22 -4.87
N ALA A 103 0.81 5.14 -4.19
CA ALA A 103 0.70 4.47 -2.91
C ALA A 103 -0.19 3.24 -2.99
N GLY A 104 0.16 2.21 -2.24
CA GLY A 104 -0.61 0.97 -2.17
C GLY A 104 -0.10 0.07 -1.05
N ASN A 105 -0.59 -1.16 -1.02
CA ASN A 105 -0.04 -2.18 -0.15
C ASN A 105 0.12 -3.51 -0.86
N VAL A 106 1.06 -4.31 -0.36
CA VAL A 106 1.39 -5.65 -0.83
C VAL A 106 1.81 -6.53 0.35
N TYR A 107 1.92 -7.82 0.11
CA TYR A 107 2.68 -8.72 0.97
C TYR A 107 4.13 -8.73 0.48
N GLU A 108 5.08 -8.45 1.36
CA GLU A 108 6.49 -8.26 1.03
C GLU A 108 7.38 -9.21 1.81
N ILE A 109 8.36 -9.80 1.12
CA ILE A 109 9.43 -10.57 1.74
C ILE A 109 10.56 -9.60 2.11
N ASP A 110 11.09 -9.78 3.30
CA ASP A 110 12.24 -9.04 3.77
C ASP A 110 13.44 -9.97 3.94
N PRO A 111 14.59 -9.68 3.32
CA PRO A 111 15.78 -10.51 3.45
C PRO A 111 16.29 -10.68 4.88
N HIS A 112 16.02 -9.72 5.76
CA HIS A 112 16.39 -9.79 7.17
C HIS A 112 15.50 -10.75 7.98
N PHE A 113 14.31 -11.08 7.47
CA PHE A 113 13.32 -11.96 8.10
C PHE A 113 12.88 -13.06 7.13
N PRO A 114 13.77 -13.99 6.76
CA PRO A 114 13.52 -14.94 5.68
C PRO A 114 12.35 -15.89 5.93
N GLU A 115 11.97 -16.12 7.18
CA GLU A 115 10.84 -16.99 7.56
C GLU A 115 9.49 -16.26 7.57
N LEU A 116 9.51 -14.91 7.50
CA LEU A 116 8.31 -14.10 7.57
C LEU A 116 8.00 -13.40 6.25
N TYR A 117 6.83 -12.82 6.20
CA TYR A 117 6.46 -11.78 5.25
C TYR A 117 5.65 -10.72 6.00
N PHE A 118 5.57 -9.53 5.45
CA PHE A 118 4.81 -8.45 6.07
C PHE A 118 3.80 -7.88 5.08
N GLN A 119 2.63 -7.52 5.58
CA GLN A 119 1.76 -6.61 4.83
C GLN A 119 2.38 -5.22 4.89
N THR A 120 2.89 -4.78 3.74
CA THR A 120 3.66 -3.55 3.61
C THR A 120 2.88 -2.53 2.79
N CYS A 121 2.61 -1.36 3.37
CA CYS A 121 2.20 -0.20 2.59
C CYS A 121 3.45 0.48 2.04
N PHE A 122 3.38 0.90 0.79
CA PHE A 122 4.47 1.57 0.10
C PHE A 122 4.03 2.90 -0.50
N ILE A 123 4.97 3.80 -0.67
CA ILE A 123 4.83 4.98 -1.52
C ILE A 123 6.02 4.99 -2.48
N ILE A 124 5.72 5.02 -3.77
CA ILE A 124 6.69 5.18 -4.85
C ILE A 124 6.63 6.63 -5.32
N GLY A 125 7.78 7.27 -5.42
CA GLY A 125 7.89 8.65 -5.86
C GLY A 125 7.87 8.81 -7.39
N PRO A 126 7.79 10.04 -7.89
CA PRO A 126 7.70 10.36 -9.33
C PRO A 126 8.96 10.01 -10.14
N THR A 127 10.04 9.56 -9.48
CA THR A 127 11.25 9.02 -10.12
C THR A 127 11.22 7.49 -10.26
N GLY A 128 10.17 6.85 -9.73
CA GLY A 128 10.01 5.39 -9.75
C GLY A 128 10.61 4.66 -8.54
N ASN A 129 11.26 5.36 -7.62
CA ASN A 129 11.85 4.75 -6.44
C ASN A 129 10.84 4.67 -5.29
N VAL A 130 10.91 3.59 -4.52
CA VAL A 130 10.16 3.48 -3.27
C VAL A 130 10.76 4.44 -2.25
N ILE A 131 9.95 5.37 -1.78
CA ILE A 131 10.35 6.42 -0.82
C ILE A 131 9.83 6.17 0.59
N LEU A 132 8.88 5.26 0.75
CA LEU A 132 8.35 4.86 2.04
C LEU A 132 7.92 3.40 2.00
N ARG A 133 8.26 2.66 3.06
CA ARG A 133 7.69 1.34 3.41
C ARG A 133 7.23 1.39 4.86
N TYR A 134 5.96 1.12 5.05
CA TYR A 134 5.34 0.94 6.36
C TYR A 134 4.86 -0.50 6.49
N ARG A 135 5.35 -1.23 7.47
CA ARG A 135 4.89 -2.58 7.77
C ARG A 135 3.76 -2.52 8.78
N ARG A 136 2.63 -3.11 8.44
CA ARG A 136 1.46 -3.16 9.29
C ARG A 136 1.82 -3.68 10.67
N LEU A 137 1.52 -2.90 11.71
CA LEU A 137 1.85 -3.20 13.10
C LEU A 137 0.79 -4.05 13.79
N THR A 138 -0.47 -3.95 13.35
CA THR A 138 -1.60 -4.63 13.99
C THR A 138 -2.33 -5.53 12.99
N SER A 139 -2.25 -6.84 13.19
CA SER A 139 -2.95 -7.83 12.38
C SER A 139 -3.46 -8.97 13.26
N CYS A 140 -4.61 -9.54 12.89
CA CYS A 140 -5.16 -10.73 13.56
C CYS A 140 -4.61 -12.04 12.98
N PHE A 141 -4.06 -12.01 11.78
CA PHE A 141 -3.76 -13.24 11.01
C PHE A 141 -2.36 -13.26 10.41
N GLU A 142 -1.76 -12.10 10.19
CA GLU A 142 -0.51 -11.96 9.46
C GLU A 142 0.64 -11.62 10.42
N PRO A 143 1.87 -12.04 10.10
CA PRO A 143 3.04 -11.61 10.85
C PRO A 143 3.17 -10.08 10.85
N THR A 144 3.62 -9.55 11.96
CA THR A 144 3.84 -8.12 12.17
C THR A 144 5.26 -7.87 12.69
N PRO A 145 5.76 -6.64 12.68
CA PRO A 145 7.01 -6.31 13.36
C PRO A 145 7.06 -6.72 14.83
N HIS A 146 5.91 -6.83 15.51
CA HIS A 146 5.87 -7.25 16.91
C HIS A 146 6.34 -8.70 17.14
N ASP A 147 6.20 -9.58 16.13
CA ASP A 147 6.69 -10.97 16.21
C ASP A 147 8.22 -11.06 16.28
N VAL A 148 8.92 -10.00 15.88
CA VAL A 148 10.38 -9.91 15.77
C VAL A 148 10.90 -8.54 16.24
N TRP A 149 10.26 -7.95 17.25
CA TRP A 149 10.35 -6.55 17.62
C TRP A 149 11.78 -6.04 17.83
N ASP A 150 12.57 -6.71 18.68
CA ASP A 150 13.92 -6.26 18.99
C ASP A 150 14.80 -6.22 17.72
N LYS A 151 14.76 -7.31 16.94
CA LYS A 151 15.51 -7.38 15.68
C LYS A 151 14.99 -6.36 14.65
N TYR A 152 13.69 -6.09 14.65
CA TYR A 152 13.11 -5.10 13.76
C TYR A 152 13.62 -3.69 14.09
N LEU A 153 13.65 -3.34 15.38
CA LEU A 153 14.18 -2.05 15.83
C LEU A 153 15.69 -1.93 15.60
N ASP A 154 16.46 -3.01 15.79
CA ASP A 154 17.90 -3.02 15.51
C ASP A 154 18.22 -2.71 14.05
N ILE A 155 17.35 -3.15 13.11
CA ILE A 155 17.56 -2.97 11.66
C ILE A 155 16.98 -1.65 11.16
N TYR A 156 15.74 -1.32 11.56
CA TYR A 156 14.96 -0.21 10.97
C TYR A 156 14.82 0.99 11.90
N GLY A 157 15.18 0.83 13.18
CA GLY A 157 14.99 1.86 14.20
C GLY A 157 13.52 2.23 14.43
N GLU A 158 13.28 3.15 15.32
CA GLU A 158 11.94 3.71 15.58
C GLU A 158 11.38 4.45 14.36
N GLU A 159 12.28 4.99 13.51
CA GLU A 159 11.90 5.65 12.26
C GLU A 159 11.18 4.69 11.30
N GLY A 160 11.55 3.41 11.30
CA GLY A 160 10.93 2.38 10.46
C GLY A 160 9.56 1.92 10.97
N VAL A 161 9.19 2.25 12.22
CA VAL A 161 7.88 1.89 12.79
C VAL A 161 6.78 2.80 12.27
N PHE A 162 7.02 4.12 12.29
CA PHE A 162 6.09 5.14 11.78
C PHE A 162 6.77 6.06 10.77
N PRO A 163 7.11 5.55 9.58
CA PRO A 163 7.82 6.32 8.57
C PRO A 163 6.94 7.43 7.96
N VAL A 164 7.55 8.58 7.70
CA VAL A 164 6.93 9.70 6.99
C VAL A 164 7.85 10.16 5.87
N ALA A 165 7.34 10.20 4.65
CA ALA A 165 8.08 10.68 3.49
C ALA A 165 7.84 12.17 3.29
N LYS A 166 8.91 12.97 3.32
CA LYS A 166 8.87 14.41 2.99
C LYS A 166 8.87 14.57 1.49
N THR A 167 7.84 15.22 0.94
CA THR A 167 7.67 15.37 -0.51
C THR A 167 7.22 16.79 -0.87
N GLU A 168 7.31 17.13 -2.16
CA GLU A 168 6.84 18.41 -2.67
C GLU A 168 5.32 18.58 -2.65
N ILE A 169 4.56 17.49 -2.42
CA ILE A 169 3.09 17.54 -2.30
C ILE A 169 2.60 17.48 -0.86
N GLY A 170 3.49 17.52 0.11
CA GLY A 170 3.25 17.38 1.54
C GLY A 170 3.98 16.19 2.13
N ASN A 171 3.97 16.06 3.43
CA ASN A 171 4.56 14.93 4.15
C ASN A 171 3.57 13.76 4.15
N LEU A 172 3.94 12.66 3.51
CA LEU A 172 3.08 11.51 3.29
C LEU A 172 3.36 10.40 4.31
N GLY A 173 2.29 9.89 4.92
CA GLY A 173 2.28 8.67 5.73
C GLY A 173 1.28 7.67 5.21
N THR A 174 1.30 6.46 5.75
CA THR A 174 0.32 5.42 5.37
C THR A 174 0.07 4.47 6.53
N ILE A 175 -1.14 3.94 6.61
CA ILE A 175 -1.58 2.87 7.52
C ILE A 175 -2.36 1.83 6.74
N ALA A 176 -2.54 0.64 7.29
CA ALA A 176 -3.23 -0.45 6.60
C ALA A 176 -4.56 -0.82 7.27
N SER A 177 -5.62 -0.91 6.48
CA SER A 177 -6.86 -1.64 6.81
C SER A 177 -7.46 -1.30 8.19
N GLU A 178 -7.52 -2.26 9.12
CA GLU A 178 -8.08 -2.12 10.47
C GLU A 178 -7.28 -1.17 11.36
N GLU A 179 -6.07 -0.79 10.99
CA GLU A 179 -5.27 0.15 11.80
C GLU A 179 -5.91 1.52 11.94
N ILE A 180 -6.82 1.89 11.04
CA ILE A 180 -7.61 3.12 11.16
C ILE A 180 -8.52 3.12 12.41
N LEU A 181 -8.85 1.96 12.94
CA LEU A 181 -9.66 1.81 14.16
C LEU A 181 -8.90 2.28 15.42
N TYR A 182 -7.58 2.26 15.38
CA TYR A 182 -6.71 2.64 16.47
C TYR A 182 -6.22 4.07 16.29
N PRO A 183 -6.67 5.02 17.14
CA PRO A 183 -6.29 6.44 17.00
C PRO A 183 -4.78 6.67 17.11
N GLU A 184 -4.08 5.82 17.85
CA GLU A 184 -2.65 5.90 18.08
C GLU A 184 -1.85 5.82 16.77
N MET A 185 -2.25 4.97 15.83
CA MET A 185 -1.53 4.77 14.57
C MET A 185 -1.44 6.07 13.77
N THR A 186 -2.58 6.72 13.57
CA THR A 186 -2.64 8.00 12.86
C THR A 186 -1.95 9.10 13.65
N ARG A 187 -2.15 9.14 14.97
CA ARG A 187 -1.55 10.12 15.86
C ARG A 187 -0.02 10.07 15.83
N CYS A 188 0.57 8.87 15.89
CA CYS A 188 2.02 8.71 15.80
C CYS A 188 2.58 9.25 14.47
N LEU A 189 1.94 8.94 13.35
CA LEU A 189 2.35 9.47 12.05
C LEU A 189 2.23 11.00 12.00
N THR A 190 1.14 11.57 12.52
CA THR A 190 0.94 13.02 12.56
C THR A 190 1.98 13.72 13.46
N MET A 191 2.28 13.16 14.62
CA MET A 191 3.35 13.68 15.49
C MET A 191 4.74 13.61 14.85
N ARG A 192 4.95 12.70 13.90
CA ARG A 192 6.15 12.64 13.06
C ARG A 192 6.11 13.55 11.84
N GLY A 193 5.03 14.32 11.70
CA GLY A 193 4.85 15.36 10.70
C GLY A 193 4.11 14.94 9.43
N ALA A 194 3.39 13.80 9.44
CA ALA A 194 2.52 13.46 8.32
C ALA A 194 1.38 14.48 8.15
N GLU A 195 1.19 14.97 6.93
CA GLU A 195 0.13 15.91 6.55
C GLU A 195 -0.96 15.22 5.72
N VAL A 196 -0.59 14.15 5.01
CA VAL A 196 -1.51 13.31 4.24
C VAL A 196 -1.26 11.86 4.62
N ILE A 197 -2.30 11.17 5.08
CA ILE A 197 -2.22 9.75 5.44
C ILE A 197 -3.03 8.93 4.44
N LEU A 198 -2.35 8.04 3.72
CA LEU A 198 -2.98 7.11 2.80
C LEU A 198 -3.44 5.87 3.57
N HIS A 199 -4.63 5.38 3.23
CA HIS A 199 -5.25 4.26 3.91
C HIS A 199 -5.75 3.23 2.91
N PRO A 200 -4.88 2.37 2.36
CA PRO A 200 -5.31 1.19 1.63
C PRO A 200 -6.21 0.33 2.51
N THR A 201 -7.45 0.14 2.09
CA THR A 201 -8.44 -0.63 2.83
C THR A 201 -9.33 -1.43 1.90
N SER A 202 -9.83 -2.54 2.40
CA SER A 202 -10.86 -3.37 1.80
C SER A 202 -12.06 -3.39 2.74
N GLU A 203 -13.23 -3.05 2.22
CA GLU A 203 -14.48 -3.04 2.96
C GLU A 203 -15.60 -3.62 2.10
N PRO A 204 -16.55 -4.39 2.68
CA PRO A 204 -17.77 -4.74 1.98
C PRO A 204 -18.55 -3.47 1.65
N GLY A 205 -19.19 -3.44 0.49
CA GLY A 205 -20.09 -2.35 0.13
C GLY A 205 -21.24 -2.25 1.15
N SER A 206 -21.53 -1.05 1.63
CA SER A 206 -22.63 -0.78 2.55
C SER A 206 -23.34 0.50 2.16
N ALA A 207 -24.66 0.53 2.33
CA ALA A 207 -25.45 1.74 2.20
C ALA A 207 -25.30 2.65 3.44
N GLU A 208 -24.83 2.10 4.54
CA GLU A 208 -24.58 2.82 5.80
C GLU A 208 -23.10 3.06 5.98
N LEU A 209 -22.74 4.04 6.80
CA LEU A 209 -21.36 4.32 7.16
C LEU A 209 -20.72 3.11 7.85
N THR A 210 -19.61 2.63 7.32
CA THR A 210 -18.83 1.58 7.97
C THR A 210 -18.09 2.15 9.18
N ILE A 211 -17.71 1.28 10.12
CA ILE A 211 -16.87 1.68 11.27
C ILE A 211 -15.56 2.31 10.79
N LYS A 212 -14.92 1.74 9.76
CA LYS A 212 -13.68 2.30 9.19
C LYS A 212 -13.91 3.69 8.59
N GLU A 213 -15.06 3.93 7.95
CA GLU A 213 -15.36 5.26 7.41
C GLU A 213 -15.55 6.30 8.51
N VAL A 214 -16.27 5.96 9.58
CA VAL A 214 -16.41 6.83 10.76
C VAL A 214 -15.03 7.13 11.34
N CYS A 215 -14.18 6.12 11.50
CA CYS A 215 -12.81 6.30 11.99
C CYS A 215 -11.96 7.18 11.08
N ARG A 216 -12.00 7.00 9.76
CA ARG A 216 -11.28 7.89 8.81
C ARG A 216 -11.63 9.36 9.03
N ARG A 217 -12.92 9.65 9.15
CA ARG A 217 -13.40 11.03 9.41
C ARG A 217 -12.91 11.55 10.76
N ALA A 218 -12.99 10.72 11.81
CA ALA A 218 -12.47 11.08 13.13
C ALA A 218 -10.98 11.38 13.10
N ARG A 219 -10.16 10.53 12.47
CA ARG A 219 -8.70 10.74 12.37
C ARG A 219 -8.36 12.05 11.63
N ALA A 220 -9.11 12.38 10.60
CA ALA A 220 -8.90 13.65 9.88
C ALA A 220 -9.28 14.89 10.70
N ILE A 221 -10.18 14.76 11.68
CA ILE A 221 -10.58 15.85 12.58
C ILE A 221 -9.62 15.98 13.77
N GLU A 222 -9.16 14.86 14.30
CA GLU A 222 -8.31 14.79 15.51
C GLU A 222 -6.86 15.19 15.26
N ASN A 223 -6.40 15.15 14.02
CA ASN A 223 -5.01 15.29 13.61
C ASN A 223 -4.86 16.33 12.50
#